data_f2b9e6215256772380fa0cf5fa0e226b
#
_entry.id   f2b9e6215256772380fa0cf5fa0e226b
#
_cell.length_a   1.000
_cell.length_b   1.000
_cell.length_c   1.000
_cell.angle_alpha   90.00
_cell.angle_beta   90.00
_cell.angle_gamma   90.00
#
_symmetry.space_group_name_H-M   'P 1'
#
loop_
_entity.id
_entity.type
_entity.pdbx_description
1 polymer ?
#
loop_
_entity_poly.entity_id
_entity_poly.type
_entity_poly.pdbx_seq_one_letter_code
_entity_poly.pdbx_strand_id
1 'polypeptide(L)' 'MKKRNHTKLIHEGHYVAEVDIELIDTDEGWSPYLSLEDAQKLDTVRDALRRGDIKSAGQISRLYTLTAVAI' A
#
# COMPACT_ATOMS: atom_id res chain seq x y z
N MET A 1 -20.49 -8.16 7.96
CA MET A 1 -19.28 -7.49 7.50
C MET A 1 -18.97 -7.85 6.05
N LYS A 2 -18.58 -6.88 5.27
CA LYS A 2 -18.23 -7.07 3.88
C LYS A 2 -16.77 -6.71 3.68
N LYS A 3 -16.04 -7.52 2.92
CA LYS A 3 -14.65 -7.24 2.58
C LYS A 3 -14.57 -6.82 1.13
N ARG A 4 -13.84 -5.76 0.85
CA ARG A 4 -13.61 -5.26 -0.50
C ARG A 4 -12.12 -5.21 -0.79
N ASN A 5 -11.74 -5.64 -1.99
CA ASN A 5 -10.36 -5.46 -2.42
C ASN A 5 -10.12 -3.99 -2.75
N HIS A 6 -8.97 -3.49 -2.34
CA HIS A 6 -8.58 -2.11 -2.59
C HIS A 6 -7.09 -2.05 -2.84
N THR A 7 -6.68 -1.18 -3.75
CA THR A 7 -5.27 -0.95 -4.01
C THR A 7 -4.86 0.35 -3.36
N LYS A 8 -3.91 0.29 -2.44
CA LYS A 8 -3.37 1.46 -1.77
C LYS A 8 -2.04 1.83 -2.41
N LEU A 9 -1.85 3.12 -2.67
CA LEU A 9 -0.58 3.62 -3.21
C LEU A 9 0.26 4.19 -2.08
N ILE A 10 1.53 3.79 -2.04
CA ILE A 10 2.52 4.33 -1.10
C ILE A 10 3.60 5.01 -1.91
N HIS A 11 3.76 6.30 -1.70
CA HIS A 11 4.78 7.10 -2.39
C HIS A 11 5.92 7.41 -1.43
N GLU A 12 7.12 6.98 -1.77
CA GLU A 12 8.34 7.30 -1.03
C GLU A 12 9.47 7.60 -2.03
N GLY A 13 9.97 8.84 -1.99
CA GLY A 13 11.04 9.25 -2.89
C GLY A 13 10.66 9.13 -4.35
N HIS A 14 11.42 8.35 -5.10
CA HIS A 14 11.18 8.12 -6.52
C HIS A 14 10.27 6.94 -6.82
N TYR A 15 9.73 6.29 -5.79
CA TYR A 15 8.98 5.05 -5.95
C TYR A 15 7.54 5.20 -5.53
N VAL A 16 6.69 4.47 -6.23
CA VAL A 16 5.29 4.25 -5.83
C VAL A 16 5.06 2.75 -5.77
N ALA A 17 4.51 2.29 -4.66
CA ALA A 17 4.15 0.89 -4.48
C ALA A 17 2.62 0.77 -4.49
N GLU A 18 2.11 -0.15 -5.30
CA GLU A 18 0.71 -0.54 -5.26
C GLU A 18 0.58 -1.76 -4.37
N VAL A 19 -0.14 -1.60 -3.27
CA VAL A 19 -0.31 -2.66 -2.27
C VAL A 19 -1.77 -3.07 -2.25
N ASP A 20 -2.02 -4.35 -2.48
CA ASP A 20 -3.37 -4.88 -2.42
C ASP A 20 -3.74 -5.16 -0.98
N ILE A 21 -4.85 -4.58 -0.55
CA ILE A 21 -5.37 -4.72 0.80
C ILE A 21 -6.86 -5.03 0.74
N GLU A 22 -7.41 -5.42 1.87
CA GLU A 22 -8.85 -5.58 2.01
C GLU A 22 -9.38 -4.51 2.96
N LEU A 23 -10.44 -3.83 2.53
CA LEU A 23 -11.19 -2.94 3.39
C LEU A 23 -12.36 -3.70 3.98
N ILE A 24 -12.56 -3.57 5.27
CA ILE A 24 -13.63 -4.24 5.98
C ILE A 24 -14.72 -3.22 6.26
N ASP A 25 -15.89 -3.43 5.63
CA ASP A 25 -17.06 -2.61 5.87
C ASP A 25 -17.87 -3.19 7.04
N THR A 26 -18.38 -2.31 7.88
CA THR A 26 -19.27 -2.72 8.97
C THR A 26 -20.71 -2.30 8.65
N ASP A 27 -21.67 -3.00 9.24
CA ASP A 27 -23.09 -2.70 9.04
C ASP A 27 -23.55 -1.45 9.79
N GLU A 28 -22.66 -0.83 10.55
CA GLU A 28 -22.98 0.29 11.42
C GLU A 28 -22.76 1.66 10.80
N GLY A 29 -22.41 1.72 9.52
CA GLY A 29 -22.19 2.98 8.83
C GLY A 29 -20.85 3.65 9.14
N TRP A 30 -19.95 2.97 9.83
CA TRP A 30 -18.61 3.49 10.11
C TRP A 30 -17.74 3.42 8.87
N SER A 31 -16.70 4.22 8.85
CA SER A 31 -15.72 4.16 7.76
C SER A 31 -15.09 2.76 7.71
N PRO A 32 -14.81 2.25 6.50
CA PRO A 32 -14.11 0.97 6.38
C PRO A 32 -12.77 1.00 7.11
N TYR A 33 -12.34 -0.14 7.60
CA TYR A 33 -11.05 -0.25 8.29
C TYR A 33 -10.22 -1.39 7.72
N LEU A 34 -8.91 -1.33 8.00
CA LEU A 34 -7.96 -2.35 7.59
C LEU A 34 -7.81 -3.40 8.68
N SER A 35 -7.52 -4.64 8.28
CA SER A 35 -7.06 -5.63 9.23
C SER A 35 -5.67 -5.24 9.75
N LEU A 36 -5.30 -5.77 10.90
CA LEU A 36 -3.97 -5.52 11.46
C LEU A 36 -2.89 -6.02 10.50
N GLU A 37 -3.11 -7.18 9.87
CA GLU A 37 -2.16 -7.75 8.91
C GLU A 37 -1.92 -6.81 7.73
N ASP A 38 -2.99 -6.24 7.18
CA ASP A 38 -2.88 -5.33 6.05
C ASP A 38 -2.23 -4.00 6.46
N ALA A 39 -2.53 -3.51 7.66
CA ALA A 39 -1.87 -2.32 8.19
C ALA A 39 -0.37 -2.54 8.33
N GLN A 40 0.04 -3.71 8.83
CA GLN A 40 1.44 -4.07 8.94
C GLN A 40 2.11 -4.23 7.57
N LYS A 41 1.37 -4.77 6.60
CA LYS A 41 1.85 -4.89 5.22
C LYS A 41 2.20 -3.53 4.64
N LEU A 42 1.32 -2.54 4.81
CA LEU A 42 1.58 -1.18 4.35
C LEU A 42 2.81 -0.57 5.02
N ASP A 43 2.94 -0.76 6.33
CA ASP A 43 4.09 -0.25 7.07
C ASP A 43 5.39 -0.91 6.63
N THR A 44 5.36 -2.21 6.37
CA THR A 44 6.52 -2.96 5.88
C THR A 44 6.99 -2.45 4.53
N VAL A 45 6.05 -2.19 3.60
CA VAL A 45 6.38 -1.64 2.28
C VAL A 45 6.98 -0.25 2.42
N ARG A 46 6.35 0.61 3.22
CA ARG A 46 6.83 1.99 3.42
C ARG A 46 8.23 2.01 4.01
N ASP A 47 8.45 1.19 5.02
CA ASP A 47 9.75 1.10 5.68
C ASP A 47 10.83 0.59 4.73
N ALA A 48 10.52 -0.45 3.95
CA ALA A 48 11.46 -0.98 2.95
C ALA A 48 11.85 0.10 1.95
N LEU A 49 10.88 0.87 1.44
CA LEU A 49 11.17 1.94 0.49
C LEU A 49 12.02 3.05 1.10
N ARG A 50 11.80 3.38 2.37
CA ARG A 50 12.62 4.39 3.08
C ARG A 50 14.06 3.93 3.24
N ARG A 51 14.28 2.64 3.41
CA ARG A 51 15.62 2.07 3.53
C ARG A 51 16.28 1.83 2.17
N GLY A 52 15.55 2.04 1.09
CA GLY A 52 16.05 1.72 -0.25
C GLY A 52 16.04 0.23 -0.56
N ASP A 53 15.31 -0.56 0.20
CA ASP A 53 15.21 -2.01 0.02
C ASP A 53 14.11 -2.33 -1.01
N ILE A 54 14.44 -2.13 -2.27
CA ILE A 54 13.51 -2.27 -3.39
C ILE A 54 13.06 -3.72 -3.54
N LYS A 55 13.96 -4.65 -3.30
CA LYS A 55 13.66 -6.07 -3.46
C LYS A 55 12.57 -6.52 -2.49
N SER A 56 12.70 -6.16 -1.22
CA SER A 56 11.70 -6.53 -0.23
C SER A 56 10.35 -5.87 -0.52
N ALA A 57 10.35 -4.59 -0.88
CA ALA A 57 9.12 -3.89 -1.24
C ALA A 57 8.44 -4.53 -2.44
N GLY A 58 9.20 -4.92 -3.47
CA GLY A 58 8.67 -5.53 -4.68
C GLY A 58 8.12 -6.94 -4.49
N GLN A 59 8.49 -7.62 -3.40
CA GLN A 59 7.98 -8.96 -3.13
C GLN A 59 6.51 -8.95 -2.66
N ILE A 60 6.07 -7.84 -2.05
CA ILE A 60 4.73 -7.74 -1.49
C ILE A 60 3.91 -6.61 -2.10
N SER A 61 4.41 -5.99 -3.16
CA SER A 61 3.72 -4.90 -3.85
C SER A 61 4.14 -4.87 -5.31
N ARG A 62 3.38 -4.12 -6.12
CA ARG A 62 3.82 -3.76 -7.47
C ARG A 62 4.53 -2.42 -7.35
N LEU A 63 5.79 -2.39 -7.77
CA LEU A 63 6.65 -1.24 -7.55
C LEU A 63 6.93 -0.52 -8.86
N TYR A 64 6.80 0.80 -8.83
CA TYR A 64 7.04 1.67 -9.99
C TYR A 64 7.99 2.79 -9.61
N THR A 65 8.75 3.27 -10.59
CA THR A 65 9.51 4.50 -10.43
C THR A 65 8.70 5.65 -10.98
N LEU A 66 8.86 6.83 -10.38
CA LEU A 66 8.24 8.06 -10.85
C LEU A 66 9.23 8.80 -11.74
N THR A 67 8.75 9.24 -12.89
CA THR A 67 9.55 10.06 -13.81
C THR A 67 8.79 11.36 -14.06
N ALA A 68 9.45 12.48 -13.83
CA ALA A 68 8.85 13.78 -14.07
C ALA A 68 8.58 13.96 -15.56
N VAL A 69 7.41 14.51 -15.86
CA VAL A 69 7.04 14.82 -17.25
C VAL A 69 7.60 16.20 -17.59
N ALA A 70 8.39 16.27 -18.65
CA ALA A 70 8.88 17.55 -19.15
C ALA A 70 7.76 18.25 -19.92
N ILE A 71 7.46 19.48 -19.55
CA ILE A 71 6.42 20.28 -20.17
C ILE A 71 7.06 21.48 -20.86
#